data_a7a0f4c8736250523656365ada96eceb
#
_entry.id   a7a0f4c8736250523656365ada96eceb
#
_cell.length_a   1.000
_cell.length_b   1.000
_cell.length_c   1.000
_cell.angle_alpha   90.00
_cell.angle_beta   90.00
_cell.angle_gamma   90.00
#
_symmetry.space_group_name_H-M   'P 1'
#
loop_
_entity.id
_entity.type
_entity.pdbx_description
1 polymer ?
#
loop_
_entity_poly.entity_id
_entity_poly.type
_entity_poly.pdbx_seq_one_letter_code
_entity_poly.pdbx_strand_id
1 'polypeptide(L)'
;RDTGRVQISEPFGITQNPEGRPRIVLRAPVYRRGQPLTNVEQRRAALDGFVVLTVETHATFVEHFKDLLMEGERLVIEDAGPAPGSSVARRTPIADTGSDAGRPLLNKRFNLEFGGRHWELRYSADAAWVNSLPGQDYQDTALAGGLVISLLLAALTLAMATARSRALRLAEERTRV
;
A
#
# COMPACT_ATOMS: atom_id res chain seq x y z
N ARG A 1 0.46 9.96 16.52
CA ARG A 1 -0.43 10.57 17.52
C ARG A 1 -0.84 11.99 17.13
N ASP A 2 0.10 12.82 16.69
CA ASP A 2 -0.11 14.26 16.47
C ASP A 2 -1.01 14.57 15.28
N THR A 3 -0.93 13.75 14.22
CA THR A 3 -1.79 13.89 13.03
C THR A 3 -3.17 13.28 13.20
N GLY A 4 -3.38 12.37 14.14
CA GLY A 4 -4.62 11.59 14.26
C GLY A 4 -4.85 10.57 13.14
N ARG A 5 -3.88 10.39 12.25
CA ARG A 5 -3.98 9.52 11.07
C ARG A 5 -3.11 8.28 11.21
N VAL A 6 -3.45 7.26 10.44
CA VAL A 6 -2.58 6.10 10.25
C VAL A 6 -1.26 6.55 9.65
N GLN A 7 -0.17 5.98 10.15
CA GLN A 7 1.17 6.21 9.65
C GLN A 7 1.83 4.88 9.29
N ILE A 8 2.66 4.90 8.27
CA ILE A 8 3.42 3.75 7.80
C ILE A 8 4.91 4.00 8.07
N SER A 9 5.61 2.95 8.49
CA SER A 9 7.06 2.98 8.62
C SER A 9 7.74 2.91 7.26
N GLU A 10 9.00 3.29 7.22
CA GLU A 10 9.91 2.86 6.17
C GLU A 10 9.95 1.33 6.11
N PRO A 11 10.08 0.73 4.90
CA PRO A 11 10.32 -0.69 4.78
C PRO A 11 11.61 -1.09 5.49
N PHE A 12 11.56 -2.14 6.28
CA PHE A 12 12.73 -2.65 7.01
C PHE A 12 12.85 -4.16 6.88
N GLY A 13 14.08 -4.64 6.76
CA GLY A 13 14.39 -6.06 6.86
C GLY A 13 14.58 -6.45 8.33
N ILE A 14 13.98 -7.54 8.77
CA ILE A 14 14.31 -8.11 10.06
C ILE A 14 15.54 -8.98 9.86
N THR A 15 16.65 -8.60 10.48
CA THR A 15 17.94 -9.31 10.41
C THR A 15 17.84 -10.78 10.87
N GLN A 16 16.77 -11.14 11.57
CA GLN A 16 16.49 -12.50 12.03
C GLN A 16 15.61 -13.32 11.08
N ASN A 17 15.13 -12.72 9.97
CA ASN A 17 14.40 -13.48 8.97
C ASN A 17 15.40 -14.01 7.92
N PRO A 18 15.59 -15.33 7.80
CA PRO A 18 16.54 -15.90 6.84
C PRO A 18 16.23 -15.56 5.38
N GLU A 19 15.01 -15.14 5.08
CA GLU A 19 14.60 -14.75 3.73
C GLU A 19 14.79 -13.25 3.45
N GLY A 20 15.14 -12.43 4.45
CA GLY A 20 15.39 -10.99 4.28
C GLY A 20 14.22 -10.17 3.75
N ARG A 21 13.00 -10.72 3.78
CA ARG A 21 11.82 -10.09 3.19
C ARG A 21 11.46 -8.80 3.91
N PRO A 22 11.26 -7.70 3.19
CA PRO A 22 10.93 -6.42 3.81
C PRO A 22 9.55 -6.44 4.46
N ARG A 23 9.42 -5.69 5.54
CA ARG A 23 8.18 -5.47 6.28
C ARG A 23 7.91 -4.00 6.44
N ILE A 24 6.64 -3.66 6.56
CA ILE A 24 6.16 -2.32 6.92
C ILE A 24 5.31 -2.41 8.18
N VAL A 25 5.31 -1.36 8.97
CA VAL A 25 4.48 -1.23 10.17
C VAL A 25 3.49 -0.10 9.96
N LEU A 26 2.22 -0.43 10.09
CA LEU A 26 1.13 0.54 10.15
C LEU A 26 0.83 0.83 11.61
N ARG A 27 0.67 2.11 11.95
CA ARG A 27 0.31 2.56 13.31
C ARG A 27 -0.89 3.48 13.24
N ALA A 28 -1.92 3.16 13.99
CA ALA A 28 -3.10 4.00 14.17
C ALA A 28 -3.21 4.41 15.65
N PRO A 29 -3.31 5.70 15.97
CA PRO A 29 -3.54 6.13 17.34
C PRO A 29 -4.95 5.76 17.79
N VAL A 30 -5.08 5.32 19.04
CA VAL A 30 -6.35 5.06 19.71
C VAL A 30 -6.51 6.12 20.79
N TYR A 31 -7.67 6.75 20.83
CA TYR A 31 -7.97 7.82 21.79
C TYR A 31 -9.10 7.40 22.71
N ARG A 32 -9.04 7.89 23.94
CA ARG A 32 -10.10 7.70 24.93
C ARG A 32 -11.42 8.28 24.41
N ARG A 33 -12.48 7.50 24.56
CA ARG A 33 -13.81 7.86 24.07
C ARG A 33 -14.31 9.16 24.72
N GLY A 34 -14.96 10.01 23.94
CA GLY A 34 -15.57 11.25 24.42
C GLY A 34 -14.59 12.41 24.66
N GLN A 35 -13.29 12.23 24.42
CA GLN A 35 -12.33 13.31 24.57
C GLN A 35 -12.25 14.14 23.28
N PRO A 36 -12.03 15.48 23.39
CA PRO A 36 -11.85 16.33 22.23
C PRO A 36 -10.53 16.02 21.50
N LEU A 37 -10.54 16.05 20.17
CA LEU A 37 -9.40 15.70 19.31
C LEU A 37 -9.06 16.80 18.29
N THR A 38 -9.50 18.03 18.53
CA THR A 38 -9.45 19.12 17.55
C THR A 38 -8.02 19.58 17.27
N ASN A 39 -7.19 19.66 18.31
CA ASN A 39 -5.80 20.10 18.22
C ASN A 39 -4.82 19.02 18.68
N VAL A 40 -3.52 19.29 18.51
CA VAL A 40 -2.46 18.35 18.86
C VAL A 40 -2.41 18.07 20.35
N GLU A 41 -2.60 19.07 21.18
CA GLU A 41 -2.54 18.93 22.64
C GLU A 41 -3.66 18.04 23.16
N GLN A 42 -4.88 18.25 22.66
CA GLN A 42 -6.03 17.42 23.01
C GLN A 42 -5.80 15.96 22.55
N ARG A 43 -5.30 15.75 21.33
CA ARG A 43 -4.96 14.40 20.87
C ARG A 43 -3.88 13.73 21.71
N ARG A 44 -2.87 14.48 22.15
CA ARG A 44 -1.84 13.96 23.06
C ARG A 44 -2.42 13.57 24.42
N ALA A 45 -3.28 14.42 24.98
CA ALA A 45 -3.92 14.18 26.26
C ALA A 45 -4.92 13.02 26.21
N ALA A 46 -5.61 12.86 25.08
CA ALA A 46 -6.61 11.81 24.88
C ALA A 46 -6.01 10.46 24.45
N LEU A 47 -4.72 10.41 24.10
CA LEU A 47 -4.11 9.18 23.60
C LEU A 47 -4.20 8.06 24.63
N ASP A 48 -4.76 6.93 24.23
CA ASP A 48 -4.88 5.71 25.03
C ASP A 48 -3.83 4.68 24.63
N GLY A 49 -3.54 4.60 23.32
CA GLY A 49 -2.54 3.67 22.81
C GLY A 49 -2.42 3.72 21.29
N PHE A 50 -1.85 2.67 20.73
CA PHE A 50 -1.73 2.48 19.29
C PHE A 50 -2.17 1.07 18.90
N VAL A 51 -2.93 0.98 17.81
CA VAL A 51 -3.03 -0.26 17.06
C VAL A 51 -1.84 -0.33 16.11
N VAL A 52 -1.15 -1.45 16.15
CA VAL A 52 0.03 -1.69 15.31
C VAL A 52 -0.21 -2.95 14.48
N LEU A 53 -0.02 -2.84 13.17
CA LEU A 53 -0.08 -3.94 12.23
C LEU A 53 1.27 -4.03 11.51
N THR A 54 1.91 -5.18 11.59
CA THR A 54 3.11 -5.50 10.80
C THR A 54 2.69 -6.30 9.57
N VAL A 55 3.11 -5.83 8.40
CA VAL A 55 2.78 -6.45 7.11
C VAL A 55 4.08 -6.89 6.46
N GLU A 56 4.15 -8.16 6.08
CA GLU A 56 5.21 -8.71 5.25
C GLU A 56 4.85 -8.40 3.79
N THR A 57 5.72 -7.63 3.12
CA THR A 57 5.36 -7.01 1.84
C THR A 57 5.33 -8.01 0.69
N HIS A 58 6.18 -9.06 0.73
CA HIS A 58 6.20 -10.06 -0.32
C HIS A 58 4.90 -10.88 -0.35
N ALA A 59 4.50 -11.48 0.77
CA ALA A 59 3.27 -12.27 0.86
C ALA A 59 2.03 -11.41 0.59
N THR A 60 2.04 -10.15 1.05
CA THR A 60 0.86 -9.30 0.92
C THR A 60 0.71 -8.69 -0.48
N PHE A 61 1.81 -8.25 -1.07
CA PHE A 61 1.74 -7.53 -2.36
C PHE A 61 2.17 -8.42 -3.53
N VAL A 62 3.32 -9.09 -3.43
CA VAL A 62 3.85 -9.83 -4.58
C VAL A 62 2.98 -11.04 -4.91
N GLU A 63 2.64 -11.87 -3.92
CA GLU A 63 1.82 -13.06 -4.15
C GLU A 63 0.43 -12.67 -4.66
N HIS A 64 -0.18 -11.67 -4.03
CA HIS A 64 -1.51 -11.21 -4.43
C HIS A 64 -1.55 -10.59 -5.83
N PHE A 65 -0.55 -9.76 -6.17
CA PHE A 65 -0.49 -9.14 -7.49
C PHE A 65 -0.08 -10.11 -8.59
N LYS A 66 0.72 -11.14 -8.29
CA LYS A 66 1.04 -12.19 -9.27
C LYS A 66 -0.19 -12.90 -9.79
N ASP A 67 -1.19 -13.11 -8.95
CA ASP A 67 -2.44 -13.75 -9.34
C ASP A 67 -3.33 -12.85 -10.24
N LEU A 68 -3.07 -11.55 -10.24
CA LEU A 68 -3.83 -10.56 -10.99
C LEU A 68 -3.13 -10.12 -12.28
N LEU A 69 -1.82 -10.27 -12.36
CA LEU A 69 -1.01 -9.90 -13.52
C LEU A 69 -0.91 -11.07 -14.48
N MET A 70 -0.95 -10.75 -15.76
CA MET A 70 -0.72 -11.72 -16.82
C MET A 70 0.78 -11.89 -17.12
N GLU A 71 1.12 -12.93 -17.84
CA GLU A 71 2.48 -13.12 -18.33
C GLU A 71 2.90 -11.93 -19.20
N GLY A 72 4.10 -11.40 -18.96
CA GLY A 72 4.60 -10.18 -19.62
C GLY A 72 4.29 -8.88 -18.90
N GLU A 73 3.52 -8.90 -17.83
CA GLU A 73 3.25 -7.75 -16.98
C GLU A 73 4.12 -7.76 -15.72
N ARG A 74 4.54 -6.57 -15.28
CA ARG A 74 5.32 -6.40 -14.05
C ARG A 74 4.85 -5.18 -13.29
N LEU A 75 4.70 -5.31 -11.99
CA LEU A 75 4.44 -4.23 -11.06
C LEU A 75 5.60 -4.13 -10.06
N VAL A 76 6.17 -2.93 -9.95
CA VAL A 76 7.19 -2.59 -8.95
C VAL A 76 6.63 -1.50 -8.06
N ILE A 77 6.71 -1.69 -6.75
CA ILE A 77 6.31 -0.71 -5.74
C ILE A 77 7.54 -0.31 -4.96
N GLU A 78 7.82 0.98 -4.90
CA GLU A 78 8.94 1.55 -4.16
C GLU A 78 8.46 2.65 -3.21
N ASP A 79 9.05 2.68 -2.05
CA ASP A 79 8.89 3.78 -1.10
C ASP A 79 9.84 4.92 -1.46
N ALA A 80 9.29 6.06 -1.79
CA ALA A 80 10.02 7.28 -2.16
C ALA A 80 10.25 8.24 -0.98
N GLY A 81 9.84 7.84 0.24
CA GLY A 81 10.07 8.64 1.45
C GLY A 81 8.87 9.41 1.96
N PRO A 82 9.06 10.22 3.03
CA PRO A 82 7.96 10.87 3.75
C PRO A 82 7.41 12.15 3.09
N ALA A 83 8.12 12.75 2.15
CA ALA A 83 7.66 13.96 1.46
C ALA A 83 8.34 14.13 0.09
N PRO A 84 7.65 14.75 -0.88
CA PRO A 84 8.29 15.16 -2.13
C PRO A 84 9.38 16.17 -1.81
N GLY A 85 10.62 15.91 -2.24
CA GLY A 85 11.75 16.82 -2.04
C GLY A 85 12.54 16.62 -0.75
N SER A 86 12.20 15.65 0.10
CA SER A 86 13.12 15.26 1.16
C SER A 86 14.39 14.67 0.54
N SER A 87 15.55 15.09 1.03
CA SER A 87 16.89 14.72 0.53
C SER A 87 17.24 13.22 0.68
N VAL A 88 16.29 12.41 1.10
CA VAL A 88 16.47 10.95 1.19
C VAL A 88 16.22 10.36 -0.19
N ALA A 89 17.26 10.44 -1.02
CA ALA A 89 17.28 9.93 -2.39
C ALA A 89 17.27 8.39 -2.49
N ARG A 90 17.03 7.67 -1.40
CA ARG A 90 17.03 6.21 -1.39
C ARG A 90 15.60 5.70 -1.51
N ARG A 91 15.26 5.25 -2.71
CA ARG A 91 14.05 4.46 -2.93
C ARG A 91 14.25 3.07 -2.33
N THR A 92 13.32 2.68 -1.50
CA THR A 92 13.36 1.36 -0.85
C THR A 92 12.32 0.46 -1.52
N PRO A 93 12.70 -0.69 -2.06
CA PRO A 93 11.75 -1.60 -2.68
C PRO A 93 10.77 -2.13 -1.64
N ILE A 94 9.48 -2.11 -1.97
CA ILE A 94 8.39 -2.69 -1.19
C ILE A 94 7.99 -4.03 -1.80
N ALA A 95 7.75 -4.04 -3.12
CA ALA A 95 7.33 -5.22 -3.86
C ALA A 95 7.83 -5.15 -5.30
N ASP A 96 8.13 -6.31 -5.85
CA ASP A 96 8.45 -6.51 -7.26
C ASP A 96 7.89 -7.86 -7.67
N THR A 97 6.91 -7.86 -8.56
CA THR A 97 6.26 -9.10 -9.00
C THR A 97 7.14 -9.94 -9.94
N GLY A 98 8.25 -9.36 -10.41
CA GLY A 98 9.30 -9.98 -11.17
C GLY A 98 8.82 -10.93 -12.27
N SER A 99 8.78 -10.51 -13.48
CA SER A 99 9.12 -11.33 -14.63
C SER A 99 10.20 -10.55 -15.35
N ASP A 100 11.22 -11.20 -15.81
CA ASP A 100 12.16 -10.60 -16.76
C ASP A 100 11.40 -10.34 -18.07
N ALA A 101 10.43 -9.44 -17.97
CA ALA A 101 9.80 -8.88 -19.13
C ALA A 101 10.93 -8.25 -19.93
N GLY A 102 11.12 -8.68 -21.14
CA GLY A 102 12.07 -8.12 -22.07
C GLY A 102 11.94 -6.59 -22.13
N ARG A 103 12.40 -5.94 -23.14
CA ARG A 103 12.28 -4.48 -23.25
C ARG A 103 10.79 -4.07 -23.14
N PRO A 104 10.35 -3.36 -22.06
CA PRO A 104 8.94 -3.05 -21.87
C PRO A 104 8.47 -2.11 -22.99
N LEU A 105 7.37 -2.45 -23.62
CA LEU A 105 6.70 -1.61 -24.61
C LEU A 105 5.82 -0.57 -23.94
N LEU A 106 5.17 -0.94 -22.85
CA LEU A 106 4.36 -0.06 -22.02
C LEU A 106 5.04 0.15 -20.68
N ASN A 107 5.13 1.42 -20.26
CA ASN A 107 5.65 1.78 -18.94
C ASN A 107 4.79 2.94 -18.39
N LYS A 108 4.18 2.73 -17.23
CA LYS A 108 3.39 3.73 -16.52
C LYS A 108 3.89 3.88 -15.08
N ARG A 109 3.87 5.11 -14.58
CA ARG A 109 4.23 5.44 -13.20
C ARG A 109 3.05 6.12 -12.52
N PHE A 110 2.83 5.72 -11.29
CA PHE A 110 1.80 6.28 -10.44
C PHE A 110 2.43 6.62 -9.09
N ASN A 111 2.06 7.78 -8.55
CA ASN A 111 2.47 8.20 -7.23
C ASN A 111 1.28 8.07 -6.28
N LEU A 112 1.48 7.41 -5.17
CA LEU A 112 0.49 7.20 -4.15
C LEU A 112 0.98 7.77 -2.83
N GLU A 113 0.21 8.65 -2.21
CA GLU A 113 0.44 9.08 -0.84
C GLU A 113 -0.36 8.20 0.12
N PHE A 114 0.35 7.46 0.97
CA PHE A 114 -0.28 6.56 1.91
C PHE A 114 0.44 6.56 3.26
N GLY A 115 -0.31 6.80 4.34
CA GLY A 115 0.22 6.77 5.70
C GLY A 115 1.35 7.75 5.97
N GLY A 116 1.38 8.89 5.26
CA GLY A 116 2.42 9.92 5.37
C GLY A 116 3.71 9.58 4.63
N ARG A 117 3.66 8.63 3.71
CA ARG A 117 4.76 8.27 2.82
C ARG A 117 4.31 8.33 1.36
N HIS A 118 5.25 8.56 0.47
CA HIS A 118 5.03 8.56 -0.97
C HIS A 118 5.55 7.24 -1.55
N TRP A 119 4.68 6.53 -2.24
CA TRP A 119 5.01 5.31 -2.96
C TRP A 119 4.95 5.57 -4.45
N GLU A 120 5.94 5.08 -5.17
CA GLU A 120 5.94 5.04 -6.62
C GLU A 120 5.61 3.63 -7.07
N LEU A 121 4.55 3.50 -7.86
CA LEU A 121 4.15 2.28 -8.52
C LEU A 121 4.59 2.37 -9.98
N ARG A 122 5.37 1.42 -10.44
CA ARG A 122 5.75 1.28 -11.85
C ARG A 122 5.13 0.02 -12.41
N TYR A 123 4.24 0.21 -13.35
CA TYR A 123 3.66 -0.86 -14.13
C TYR A 123 4.33 -0.91 -15.49
N SER A 124 4.71 -2.09 -15.93
CA SER A 124 5.28 -2.31 -17.25
C SER A 124 4.72 -3.57 -17.88
N ALA A 125 4.61 -3.56 -19.20
CA ALA A 125 4.22 -4.71 -19.98
C ALA A 125 5.14 -4.86 -21.20
N ASP A 126 5.45 -6.09 -21.57
CA ASP A 126 6.32 -6.38 -22.69
C ASP A 126 5.57 -6.33 -24.04
N ALA A 127 6.34 -6.44 -25.13
CA ALA A 127 5.78 -6.41 -26.47
C ALA A 127 4.93 -7.65 -26.78
N ALA A 128 5.24 -8.81 -26.18
CA ALA A 128 4.49 -10.03 -26.41
C ALA A 128 3.08 -9.90 -25.84
N TRP A 129 2.97 -9.37 -24.62
CA TRP A 129 1.68 -9.08 -23.99
C TRP A 129 0.87 -8.04 -24.77
N VAL A 130 1.50 -6.91 -25.14
CA VAL A 130 0.80 -5.86 -25.89
C VAL A 130 0.29 -6.37 -27.24
N ASN A 131 1.08 -7.20 -27.93
CA ASN A 131 0.70 -7.78 -29.23
C ASN A 131 -0.31 -8.93 -29.11
N SER A 132 -0.46 -9.53 -27.93
CA SER A 132 -1.47 -10.57 -27.68
C SER A 132 -2.88 -10.02 -27.49
N LEU A 133 -2.99 -8.71 -27.25
CA LEU A 133 -4.29 -8.06 -27.09
C LEU A 133 -5.00 -7.97 -28.44
N PRO A 134 -6.24 -8.48 -28.56
CA PRO A 134 -6.94 -8.48 -29.84
C PRO A 134 -7.27 -7.03 -30.25
N GLY A 135 -6.56 -6.53 -31.26
CA GLY A 135 -6.95 -5.41 -32.14
C GLY A 135 -7.46 -4.11 -31.48
N GLN A 136 -7.18 -3.89 -30.23
CA GLN A 136 -7.68 -2.73 -29.50
C GLN A 136 -6.70 -1.55 -29.59
N ASP A 137 -7.22 -0.39 -29.93
CA ASP A 137 -6.49 0.87 -29.86
C ASP A 137 -5.90 1.09 -28.47
N TYR A 138 -4.71 1.69 -28.41
CA TYR A 138 -3.98 1.95 -27.16
C TYR A 138 -4.82 2.66 -26.07
N GLN A 139 -5.91 3.30 -26.43
CA GLN A 139 -6.85 3.94 -25.52
C GLN A 139 -7.60 2.94 -24.65
N ASP A 140 -8.02 1.81 -25.21
CA ASP A 140 -8.76 0.77 -24.46
C ASP A 140 -7.84 0.03 -23.48
N THR A 141 -6.59 -0.15 -23.84
CA THR A 141 -5.57 -0.77 -22.98
C THR A 141 -5.23 0.11 -21.78
N ALA A 142 -5.15 1.43 -21.99
CA ALA A 142 -4.94 2.40 -20.92
C ALA A 142 -6.14 2.47 -19.96
N LEU A 143 -7.37 2.32 -20.51
CA LEU A 143 -8.60 2.27 -19.70
C LEU A 143 -8.67 0.97 -18.88
N ALA A 144 -8.32 -0.18 -19.46
CA ALA A 144 -8.30 -1.46 -18.73
C ALA A 144 -7.27 -1.45 -17.59
N GLY A 145 -6.04 -0.98 -17.86
CA GLY A 145 -5.01 -0.81 -16.83
C GLY A 145 -5.41 0.18 -15.72
N GLY A 146 -6.06 1.28 -16.10
CA GLY A 146 -6.60 2.26 -15.15
C GLY A 146 -7.72 1.67 -14.30
N LEU A 147 -8.57 0.82 -14.88
CA LEU A 147 -9.68 0.17 -14.18
C LEU A 147 -9.19 -0.86 -13.18
N VAL A 148 -8.18 -1.65 -13.54
CA VAL A 148 -7.55 -2.62 -12.63
C VAL A 148 -6.93 -1.90 -11.43
N ILE A 149 -6.19 -0.82 -11.64
CA ILE A 149 -5.60 -0.03 -10.57
C ILE A 149 -6.68 0.59 -9.68
N SER A 150 -7.75 1.10 -10.28
CA SER A 150 -8.90 1.66 -9.54
C SER A 150 -9.60 0.61 -8.69
N LEU A 151 -9.79 -0.60 -9.21
CA LEU A 151 -10.37 -1.72 -8.48
C LEU A 151 -9.47 -2.19 -7.32
N LEU A 152 -8.14 -2.20 -7.52
CA LEU A 152 -7.18 -2.54 -6.47
C LEU A 152 -7.19 -1.50 -5.35
N LEU A 153 -7.24 -0.23 -5.67
CA LEU A 153 -7.39 0.84 -4.69
C LEU A 153 -8.73 0.75 -3.95
N ALA A 154 -9.81 0.43 -4.67
CA ALA A 154 -11.13 0.21 -4.08
C ALA A 154 -11.15 -1.02 -3.16
N ALA A 155 -10.53 -2.13 -3.57
CA ALA A 155 -10.41 -3.32 -2.76
C ALA A 155 -9.60 -3.08 -1.48
N LEU A 156 -8.50 -2.34 -1.59
CA LEU A 156 -7.67 -1.97 -0.45
C LEU A 156 -8.44 -1.07 0.54
N THR A 157 -9.17 -0.07 0.02
CA THR A 157 -10.01 0.80 0.86
C THR A 157 -11.17 0.03 1.50
N LEU A 158 -11.78 -0.90 0.77
CA LEU A 158 -12.86 -1.75 1.28
C LEU A 158 -12.35 -2.73 2.36
N ALA A 159 -11.18 -3.33 2.15
CA ALA A 159 -10.52 -4.20 3.14
C ALA A 159 -10.22 -3.43 4.43
N MET A 160 -9.72 -2.19 4.31
CA MET A 160 -9.50 -1.34 5.48
C MET A 160 -10.80 -0.92 6.17
N ALA A 161 -11.85 -0.60 5.41
CA ALA A 161 -13.15 -0.25 5.95
C ALA A 161 -13.81 -1.44 6.67
N THR A 162 -13.73 -2.65 6.10
CA THR A 162 -14.28 -3.87 6.71
C THR A 162 -13.48 -4.30 7.94
N ALA A 163 -12.16 -4.16 7.94
CA ALA A 163 -11.34 -4.40 9.12
C ALA A 163 -11.70 -3.44 10.27
N ARG A 164 -11.91 -2.17 9.94
CA ARG A 164 -12.35 -1.14 10.91
C ARG A 164 -13.73 -1.46 11.49
N SER A 165 -14.69 -1.87 10.66
CA SER A 165 -16.06 -2.20 11.13
C SER A 165 -16.08 -3.45 11.99
N ARG A 166 -15.25 -4.46 11.70
CA ARG A 166 -15.12 -5.67 12.53
C ARG A 166 -14.48 -5.36 13.89
N ALA A 167 -13.43 -4.51 13.89
CA ALA A 167 -12.79 -4.08 15.14
C ALA A 167 -13.75 -3.30 16.05
N LEU A 168 -14.60 -2.45 15.48
CA LEU A 168 -15.60 -1.69 16.23
C LEU A 168 -16.68 -2.61 16.82
N ARG A 169 -17.18 -3.60 16.07
CA ARG A 169 -18.17 -4.59 16.59
C ARG A 169 -17.61 -5.42 17.73
N LEU A 170 -16.36 -5.89 17.61
CA LEU A 170 -15.70 -6.64 18.67
C LEU A 170 -15.46 -5.81 19.94
N ALA A 171 -15.21 -4.50 19.78
CA ALA A 171 -15.09 -3.58 20.90
C ALA A 171 -16.44 -3.34 21.61
N GLU A 172 -17.54 -3.24 20.86
CA GLU A 172 -18.89 -3.09 21.41
C GLU A 172 -19.37 -4.35 22.16
N GLU A 173 -19.03 -5.53 21.69
CA GLU A 173 -19.37 -6.81 22.37
C GLU A 173 -18.66 -6.94 23.72
N ARG A 174 -17.40 -6.45 23.83
CA ARG A 174 -16.64 -6.50 25.10
C ARG A 174 -17.07 -5.45 26.13
N THR A 175 -17.80 -4.41 25.74
CA THR A 175 -18.30 -3.38 26.66
C THR A 175 -19.73 -3.65 27.17
N ARG A 176 -20.35 -4.76 26.77
CA ARG A 176 -21.70 -5.19 27.22
C ARG A 176 -21.68 -6.28 28.29
N VAL A 177 -20.51 -6.63 28.84
CA VAL A 177 -20.36 -7.57 29.96
C VAL A 177 -20.06 -6.81 31.28
#